data_e3fdd732acf907bed317bfb73d0c8c59
#
_entry.id   e3fdd732acf907bed317bfb73d0c8c59
#
_cell.length_a   1.000
_cell.length_b   1.000
_cell.length_c   1.000
_cell.angle_alpha   90.00
_cell.angle_beta   90.00
_cell.angle_gamma   90.00
#
_symmetry.space_group_name_H-M   'P 1'
#
loop_
_entity.id
_entity.type
_entity.pdbx_description
1 polymer ?
#
loop_
_entity_poly.entity_id
_entity_poly.type
_entity_poly.pdbx_seq_one_letter_code
_entity_poly.pdbx_strand_id
1 'polypeptide(L)'
;MPHVLIILTSQGLIPANRQQTGWHLSELAHPYSILEPKANITIASPQGGEAPLDPASTSASTKPEPAFGEADATDMASLAQHWEAWTHTYRIRETVARAGAGEFDAVFYVGGRGAMFDLVRDAASLALIQNIAAAGKPIAAVSHGPAALLNATAPSGVPLLSGARVTGFSREEEDEAGMAAVMPFQLETELERVSEGGYVKADRSGMEKVVVSWTAGLHSPLITGQNPASAAGVAREILRVLGCD
;
A
#
# COMPACT_ATOMS: atom_id res chain seq x y z
N MET A 1 -5.28 21.30 -7.09
CA MET A 1 -4.46 20.31 -6.37
C MET A 1 -4.86 18.93 -6.85
N PRO A 2 -3.93 18.03 -7.11
CA PRO A 2 -4.28 16.65 -7.45
C PRO A 2 -5.04 15.99 -6.29
N HIS A 3 -5.73 14.89 -6.59
CA HIS A 3 -6.51 14.16 -5.60
C HIS A 3 -5.98 12.72 -5.49
N VAL A 4 -5.42 12.36 -4.35
CA VAL A 4 -4.86 11.05 -4.07
C VAL A 4 -5.83 10.21 -3.25
N LEU A 5 -6.16 9.02 -3.75
CA LEU A 5 -6.94 8.04 -3.01
C LEU A 5 -5.98 7.09 -2.27
N ILE A 6 -6.08 7.04 -0.95
CA ILE A 6 -5.29 6.13 -0.10
C ILE A 6 -6.17 4.95 0.32
N ILE A 7 -5.66 3.74 0.19
CA ILE A 7 -6.37 2.51 0.54
C ILE A 7 -5.72 1.86 1.75
N LEU A 8 -6.53 1.60 2.78
CA LEU A 8 -6.19 0.85 3.98
C LEU A 8 -6.90 -0.51 3.96
N THR A 9 -6.34 -1.49 4.68
CA THR A 9 -7.03 -2.76 4.93
C THR A 9 -8.16 -2.59 5.95
N SER A 10 -9.16 -3.47 5.88
CA SER A 10 -10.17 -3.66 6.93
C SER A 10 -9.92 -4.94 7.76
N GLN A 11 -8.83 -5.67 7.49
CA GLN A 11 -8.51 -6.91 8.19
C GLN A 11 -7.75 -6.61 9.49
N GLY A 12 -8.40 -6.83 10.63
CA GLY A 12 -7.85 -6.54 11.96
C GLY A 12 -7.32 -7.76 12.72
N LEU A 13 -7.42 -8.97 12.18
CA LEU A 13 -6.95 -10.20 12.84
C LEU A 13 -6.30 -11.14 11.82
N ILE A 14 -5.18 -11.73 12.19
CA ILE A 14 -4.56 -12.83 11.45
C ILE A 14 -5.36 -14.10 11.74
N PRO A 15 -5.99 -14.75 10.74
CA PRO A 15 -6.88 -15.89 10.97
C PRO A 15 -6.20 -17.08 11.66
N ALA A 16 -4.91 -17.32 11.34
CA ALA A 16 -4.16 -18.50 11.80
C ALA A 16 -3.90 -18.50 13.31
N ASN A 17 -3.62 -17.35 13.91
CA ASN A 17 -3.21 -17.26 15.33
C ASN A 17 -4.03 -16.26 16.15
N ARG A 18 -5.01 -15.59 15.53
CA ARG A 18 -5.88 -14.58 16.17
C ARG A 18 -5.11 -13.34 16.68
N GLN A 19 -3.89 -13.15 16.24
CA GLN A 19 -3.12 -11.94 16.54
C GLN A 19 -3.76 -10.73 15.87
N GLN A 20 -3.79 -9.60 16.58
CA GLN A 20 -4.21 -8.33 16.00
C GLN A 20 -3.24 -7.90 14.90
N THR A 21 -3.79 -7.30 13.86
CA THR A 21 -3.07 -6.73 12.73
C THR A 21 -3.88 -5.57 12.15
N GLY A 22 -3.41 -5.01 11.05
CA GLY A 22 -4.07 -3.90 10.39
C GLY A 22 -3.15 -3.25 9.36
N TRP A 23 -3.34 -1.96 9.11
CA TRP A 23 -2.42 -1.11 8.37
C TRP A 23 -1.26 -0.65 9.27
N HIS A 24 -0.09 -0.40 8.66
CA HIS A 24 1.13 -0.04 9.40
C HIS A 24 1.22 1.48 9.58
N LEU A 25 1.47 1.93 10.81
CA LEU A 25 1.41 3.34 11.20
C LEU A 25 2.30 4.26 10.36
N SER A 26 3.61 3.97 10.28
CA SER A 26 4.55 4.81 9.54
C SER A 26 4.30 4.82 8.03
N GLU A 27 3.67 3.77 7.50
CA GLU A 27 3.34 3.66 6.08
C GLU A 27 2.14 4.50 5.65
N LEU A 28 1.36 5.01 6.59
CA LEU A 28 0.37 6.06 6.35
C LEU A 28 0.92 7.43 6.80
N ALA A 29 1.53 7.51 7.98
CA ALA A 29 1.95 8.77 8.59
C ALA A 29 2.94 9.56 7.73
N HIS A 30 4.03 8.91 7.28
CA HIS A 30 5.03 9.56 6.44
C HIS A 30 4.44 10.00 5.08
N PRO A 31 3.73 9.14 4.31
CA PRO A 31 3.07 9.58 3.10
C PRO A 31 2.02 10.67 3.31
N TYR A 32 1.23 10.58 4.38
CA TYR A 32 0.19 11.56 4.66
C TYR A 32 0.78 12.96 4.86
N SER A 33 1.82 13.09 5.69
CA SER A 33 2.50 14.38 5.95
C SER A 33 3.16 14.98 4.71
N ILE A 34 3.59 14.14 3.76
CA ILE A 34 4.20 14.58 2.50
C ILE A 34 3.13 14.99 1.47
N LEU A 35 2.03 14.25 1.40
CA LEU A 35 0.99 14.43 0.38
C LEU A 35 0.01 15.55 0.74
N GLU A 36 -0.42 15.63 2.02
CA GLU A 36 -1.47 16.54 2.49
C GLU A 36 -1.25 18.01 2.14
N PRO A 37 -0.04 18.58 2.23
CA PRO A 37 0.20 19.97 1.84
C PRO A 37 0.09 20.24 0.33
N LYS A 38 0.14 19.19 -0.51
CA LYS A 38 0.25 19.28 -1.97
C LYS A 38 -0.89 18.59 -2.74
N ALA A 39 -1.70 17.80 -2.06
CA ALA A 39 -2.80 17.03 -2.66
C ALA A 39 -4.02 16.98 -1.76
N ASN A 40 -5.21 16.89 -2.36
CA ASN A 40 -6.39 16.45 -1.64
C ASN A 40 -6.28 14.96 -1.35
N ILE A 41 -6.68 14.51 -0.16
CA ILE A 41 -6.63 13.10 0.22
C ILE A 41 -8.03 12.59 0.50
N THR A 42 -8.36 11.43 -0.07
CA THR A 42 -9.48 10.59 0.35
C THR A 42 -8.92 9.27 0.85
N ILE A 43 -9.42 8.76 1.97
CA ILE A 43 -9.01 7.43 2.49
C ILE A 43 -10.20 6.49 2.40
N ALA A 44 -9.95 5.27 1.92
CA ALA A 44 -10.96 4.23 1.80
C ALA A 44 -10.42 2.88 2.31
N SER A 45 -11.33 2.01 2.71
CA SER A 45 -11.04 0.62 3.08
C SER A 45 -12.16 -0.31 2.57
N PRO A 46 -11.95 -1.62 2.49
CA PRO A 46 -12.99 -2.54 2.00
C PRO A 46 -14.34 -2.37 2.70
N GLN A 47 -14.35 -2.22 4.02
CA GLN A 47 -15.59 -2.13 4.80
C GLN A 47 -16.03 -0.68 5.09
N GLY A 48 -15.12 0.29 4.95
CA GLY A 48 -15.35 1.67 5.38
C GLY A 48 -15.36 1.80 6.92
N GLY A 49 -15.50 3.02 7.40
CA GLY A 49 -15.43 3.31 8.83
C GLY A 49 -14.01 3.21 9.38
N GLU A 50 -13.87 2.77 10.62
CA GLU A 50 -12.57 2.64 11.26
C GLU A 50 -11.74 1.52 10.64
N ALA A 51 -10.60 1.86 10.06
CA ALA A 51 -9.63 0.90 9.55
C ALA A 51 -8.71 0.45 10.70
N PRO A 52 -8.49 -0.88 10.89
CA PRO A 52 -7.71 -1.38 12.00
C PRO A 52 -6.23 -1.03 11.86
N LEU A 53 -5.67 -0.36 12.88
CA LEU A 53 -4.25 -0.10 13.00
C LEU A 53 -3.53 -1.34 13.55
N ASP A 54 -2.40 -1.72 12.94
CA ASP A 54 -1.57 -2.81 13.47
C ASP A 54 -0.88 -2.35 14.78
N PRO A 55 -1.17 -2.99 15.94
CA PRO A 55 -0.55 -2.60 17.20
C PRO A 55 0.98 -2.77 17.20
N ALA A 56 1.52 -3.72 16.40
CA ALA A 56 2.96 -3.94 16.31
C ALA A 56 3.69 -2.75 15.66
N SER A 57 2.98 -1.93 14.88
CA SER A 57 3.54 -0.73 14.24
C SER A 57 3.59 0.50 15.16
N THR A 58 3.12 0.37 16.40
CA THR A 58 3.11 1.47 17.37
C THR A 58 4.19 1.29 18.43
N SER A 59 4.71 2.39 18.98
CA SER A 59 5.68 2.38 20.08
C SER A 59 5.15 1.73 21.38
N ALA A 60 3.85 1.50 21.48
CA ALA A 60 3.21 0.83 22.60
C ALA A 60 3.30 -0.71 22.52
N SER A 61 3.82 -1.26 21.42
CA SER A 61 3.98 -2.71 21.28
C SER A 61 4.99 -3.26 22.28
N THR A 62 4.63 -4.34 22.97
CA THR A 62 5.55 -5.10 23.86
C THR A 62 6.59 -5.92 23.07
N LYS A 63 6.41 -6.05 21.79
CA LYS A 63 7.36 -6.63 20.81
C LYS A 63 7.42 -5.69 19.62
N PRO A 64 8.18 -4.60 19.70
CA PRO A 64 8.41 -3.75 18.54
C PRO A 64 9.01 -4.61 17.44
N GLU A 65 8.49 -4.47 16.24
CA GLU A 65 9.15 -5.05 15.06
C GLU A 65 10.56 -4.46 14.94
N PRO A 66 11.51 -5.18 14.35
CA PRO A 66 12.79 -4.59 13.99
C PRO A 66 12.52 -3.25 13.32
N ALA A 67 13.30 -2.23 13.68
CA ALA A 67 13.06 -0.83 13.30
C ALA A 67 13.09 -0.61 11.77
N PHE A 68 12.00 -0.98 11.11
CA PHE A 68 11.77 -0.72 9.69
C PHE A 68 11.04 0.63 9.52
N GLY A 69 11.73 1.73 9.82
CA GLY A 69 11.14 3.07 9.70
C GLY A 69 10.07 3.35 10.77
N GLU A 70 10.50 3.45 12.02
CA GLU A 70 9.62 3.86 13.12
C GLU A 70 8.99 5.21 12.79
N ALA A 71 7.67 5.32 13.00
CA ALA A 71 7.00 6.60 13.00
C ALA A 71 7.59 7.44 14.15
N ASP A 72 8.15 8.59 13.82
CA ASP A 72 8.66 9.48 14.86
C ASP A 72 7.52 10.19 15.62
N ALA A 73 7.86 10.90 16.67
CA ALA A 73 6.88 11.62 17.48
C ALA A 73 6.09 12.67 16.65
N THR A 74 6.67 13.19 15.58
CA THR A 74 6.06 14.18 14.70
C THR A 74 4.99 13.52 13.83
N ASP A 75 5.27 12.34 13.28
CA ASP A 75 4.33 11.56 12.49
C ASP A 75 3.13 11.11 13.32
N MET A 76 3.40 10.67 14.56
CA MET A 76 2.36 10.32 15.52
C MET A 76 1.46 11.52 15.87
N ALA A 77 2.06 12.69 16.07
CA ALA A 77 1.31 13.92 16.36
C ALA A 77 0.48 14.36 15.16
N SER A 78 1.03 14.25 13.94
CA SER A 78 0.32 14.56 12.70
C SER A 78 -0.90 13.64 12.52
N LEU A 79 -0.73 12.32 12.66
CA LEU A 79 -1.86 11.39 12.58
C LEU A 79 -2.90 11.61 13.67
N ALA A 80 -2.47 11.98 14.90
CA ALA A 80 -3.40 12.29 15.98
C ALA A 80 -4.27 13.53 15.67
N GLN A 81 -3.75 14.50 14.91
CA GLN A 81 -4.52 15.65 14.42
C GLN A 81 -5.51 15.27 13.32
N HIS A 82 -5.22 14.22 12.56
CA HIS A 82 -6.01 13.74 11.42
C HIS A 82 -6.69 12.37 11.69
N TRP A 83 -6.95 12.06 12.98
CA TRP A 83 -7.51 10.75 13.38
C TRP A 83 -8.80 10.37 12.62
N GLU A 84 -9.62 11.34 12.23
CA GLU A 84 -10.83 11.12 11.47
C GLU A 84 -10.55 10.49 10.10
N ALA A 85 -9.38 10.75 9.53
CA ALA A 85 -9.01 10.28 8.20
C ALA A 85 -8.99 8.75 8.10
N TRP A 86 -8.58 8.03 9.14
CA TRP A 86 -8.54 6.57 9.17
C TRP A 86 -9.62 5.92 10.02
N THR A 87 -10.33 6.69 10.86
CA THR A 87 -11.49 6.20 11.61
C THR A 87 -12.81 6.33 10.86
N HIS A 88 -12.85 7.17 9.79
CA HIS A 88 -14.02 7.42 8.97
C HIS A 88 -13.72 7.20 7.48
N THR A 89 -13.12 6.06 7.14
CA THR A 89 -12.79 5.75 5.75
C THR A 89 -14.05 5.53 4.92
N TYR A 90 -13.99 5.88 3.63
CA TYR A 90 -15.01 5.48 2.66
C TYR A 90 -14.93 3.96 2.39
N ARG A 91 -16.02 3.36 1.95
CA ARG A 91 -15.95 2.00 1.39
C ARG A 91 -15.32 2.05 0.00
N ILE A 92 -14.38 1.14 -0.31
CA ILE A 92 -13.74 1.10 -1.64
C ILE A 92 -14.79 1.08 -2.74
N ARG A 93 -15.88 0.32 -2.60
CA ARG A 93 -16.96 0.24 -3.61
C ARG A 93 -17.58 1.60 -3.95
N GLU A 94 -17.58 2.56 -3.02
CA GLU A 94 -18.10 3.91 -3.24
C GLU A 94 -17.12 4.78 -4.04
N THR A 95 -15.82 4.44 -4.02
CA THR A 95 -14.78 5.14 -4.76
C THR A 95 -14.60 4.60 -6.19
N VAL A 96 -15.07 3.39 -6.50
CA VAL A 96 -14.91 2.77 -7.83
C VAL A 96 -15.53 3.63 -8.93
N ALA A 97 -16.79 4.09 -8.76
CA ALA A 97 -17.46 4.94 -9.75
C ALA A 97 -16.80 6.33 -9.85
N ARG A 98 -16.35 6.88 -8.73
CA ARG A 98 -15.62 8.17 -8.66
C ARG A 98 -14.29 8.09 -9.41
N ALA A 99 -13.56 6.97 -9.26
CA ALA A 99 -12.33 6.69 -10.02
C ALA A 99 -12.60 6.57 -11.53
N GLY A 100 -13.67 5.86 -11.92
CA GLY A 100 -14.10 5.76 -13.32
C GLY A 100 -14.52 7.11 -13.93
N ALA A 101 -14.98 8.05 -13.11
CA ALA A 101 -15.27 9.43 -13.50
C ALA A 101 -14.02 10.35 -13.51
N GLY A 102 -12.84 9.82 -13.17
CA GLY A 102 -11.59 10.57 -13.21
C GLY A 102 -11.35 11.49 -12.00
N GLU A 103 -12.04 11.24 -10.88
CA GLU A 103 -11.92 12.10 -9.70
C GLU A 103 -10.55 12.01 -9.01
N PHE A 104 -9.89 10.86 -9.09
CA PHE A 104 -8.59 10.64 -8.46
C PHE A 104 -7.46 10.71 -9.47
N ASP A 105 -6.37 11.38 -9.10
CA ASP A 105 -5.15 11.50 -9.90
C ASP A 105 -4.12 10.42 -9.59
N ALA A 106 -4.25 9.73 -8.45
CA ALA A 106 -3.43 8.57 -8.07
C ALA A 106 -4.18 7.69 -7.08
N VAL A 107 -3.79 6.41 -6.98
CA VAL A 107 -4.17 5.53 -5.88
C VAL A 107 -2.91 5.02 -5.16
N PHE A 108 -2.96 4.98 -3.83
CA PHE A 108 -1.87 4.48 -2.99
C PHE A 108 -2.38 3.44 -2.00
N TYR A 109 -1.85 2.22 -2.08
CA TYR A 109 -2.13 1.11 -1.18
C TYR A 109 -1.11 1.08 -0.05
N VAL A 110 -1.55 1.41 1.14
CA VAL A 110 -0.75 1.33 2.38
C VAL A 110 -0.56 -0.13 2.75
N GLY A 111 0.59 -0.47 3.29
CA GLY A 111 0.86 -1.82 3.74
C GLY A 111 0.36 -2.09 5.15
N GLY A 112 1.00 -3.03 5.78
CA GLY A 112 0.51 -3.75 6.95
C GLY A 112 -0.06 -5.11 6.55
N ARG A 113 0.12 -6.11 7.41
CA ARG A 113 -0.18 -7.53 7.10
C ARG A 113 -1.65 -7.80 6.76
N GLY A 114 -2.56 -6.95 7.25
CA GLY A 114 -3.98 -7.06 6.93
C GLY A 114 -4.26 -7.09 5.42
N ALA A 115 -3.52 -6.31 4.63
CA ALA A 115 -3.68 -6.22 3.18
C ALA A 115 -3.55 -7.57 2.46
N MET A 116 -2.77 -8.51 3.01
CA MET A 116 -2.58 -9.83 2.42
C MET A 116 -3.81 -10.74 2.54
N PHE A 117 -4.76 -10.41 3.40
CA PHE A 117 -5.95 -11.22 3.64
C PHE A 117 -7.17 -10.71 2.90
N ASP A 118 -7.41 -9.39 2.88
CA ASP A 118 -8.59 -8.80 2.26
C ASP A 118 -8.31 -8.18 0.88
N LEU A 119 -7.37 -7.27 0.76
CA LEU A 119 -7.15 -6.48 -0.47
C LEU A 119 -6.73 -7.34 -1.66
N VAL A 120 -6.05 -8.45 -1.44
CA VAL A 120 -5.60 -9.36 -2.50
C VAL A 120 -6.76 -9.93 -3.33
N ARG A 121 -7.98 -9.97 -2.79
CA ARG A 121 -9.16 -10.57 -3.43
C ARG A 121 -10.41 -9.69 -3.38
N ASP A 122 -10.32 -8.50 -2.80
CA ASP A 122 -11.46 -7.58 -2.74
C ASP A 122 -11.87 -7.14 -4.14
N ALA A 123 -13.07 -7.51 -4.57
CA ALA A 123 -13.55 -7.24 -5.92
C ALA A 123 -13.67 -5.74 -6.23
N ALA A 124 -14.00 -4.91 -5.22
CA ALA A 124 -14.07 -3.48 -5.39
C ALA A 124 -12.68 -2.87 -5.55
N SER A 125 -11.68 -3.36 -4.79
CA SER A 125 -10.27 -2.98 -4.94
C SER A 125 -9.74 -3.32 -6.34
N LEU A 126 -9.99 -4.53 -6.83
CA LEU A 126 -9.56 -4.93 -8.17
C LEU A 126 -10.22 -4.07 -9.26
N ALA A 127 -11.53 -3.76 -9.14
CA ALA A 127 -12.22 -2.87 -10.06
C ALA A 127 -11.70 -1.43 -9.98
N LEU A 128 -11.36 -0.94 -8.79
CA LEU A 128 -10.73 0.36 -8.58
C LEU A 128 -9.39 0.46 -9.32
N ILE A 129 -8.51 -0.54 -9.13
CA ILE A 129 -7.21 -0.61 -9.81
C ILE A 129 -7.39 -0.56 -11.33
N GLN A 130 -8.36 -1.33 -11.86
CA GLN A 130 -8.63 -1.36 -13.29
C GLN A 130 -9.10 0.01 -13.81
N ASN A 131 -9.96 0.73 -13.07
CA ASN A 131 -10.42 2.06 -13.45
C ASN A 131 -9.29 3.10 -13.42
N ILE A 132 -8.43 3.07 -12.39
CA ILE A 132 -7.25 3.94 -12.29
C ILE A 132 -6.29 3.67 -13.44
N ALA A 133 -6.03 2.39 -13.76
CA ALA A 133 -5.20 1.98 -14.89
C ALA A 133 -5.78 2.45 -16.23
N ALA A 134 -7.11 2.30 -16.42
CA ALA A 134 -7.81 2.75 -17.62
C ALA A 134 -7.75 4.27 -17.79
N ALA A 135 -7.77 5.02 -16.70
CA ALA A 135 -7.63 6.47 -16.71
C ALA A 135 -6.17 6.94 -16.92
N GLY A 136 -5.20 6.03 -17.02
CA GLY A 136 -3.79 6.35 -17.17
C GLY A 136 -3.21 7.05 -15.93
N LYS A 137 -3.72 6.74 -14.75
CA LYS A 137 -3.27 7.35 -13.48
C LYS A 137 -2.28 6.43 -12.76
N PRO A 138 -1.30 6.98 -12.00
CA PRO A 138 -0.33 6.20 -11.25
C PRO A 138 -0.98 5.35 -10.15
N ILE A 139 -0.44 4.14 -9.99
CA ILE A 139 -0.78 3.21 -8.94
C ILE A 139 0.44 3.04 -8.06
N ALA A 140 0.28 3.24 -6.76
CA ALA A 140 1.36 3.10 -5.80
C ALA A 140 1.00 2.09 -4.70
N ALA A 141 2.02 1.42 -4.14
CA ALA A 141 1.85 0.49 -3.03
C ALA A 141 3.15 0.37 -2.22
N VAL A 142 3.05 0.07 -0.92
CA VAL A 142 4.24 -0.09 -0.05
C VAL A 142 4.12 -1.35 0.81
N SER A 143 5.25 -1.99 1.12
CA SER A 143 5.37 -3.11 2.06
C SER A 143 4.47 -4.31 1.68
N HIS A 144 3.41 -4.59 2.44
CA HIS A 144 2.41 -5.61 2.10
C HIS A 144 1.30 -5.10 1.15
N GLY A 145 1.23 -3.78 0.91
CA GLY A 145 0.26 -3.16 0.00
C GLY A 145 0.27 -3.73 -1.43
N PRO A 146 1.43 -4.09 -2.02
CA PRO A 146 1.49 -4.76 -3.32
C PRO A 146 0.71 -6.07 -3.44
N ALA A 147 0.30 -6.69 -2.32
CA ALA A 147 -0.63 -7.83 -2.36
C ALA A 147 -1.94 -7.51 -3.09
N ALA A 148 -2.43 -6.27 -3.00
CA ALA A 148 -3.63 -5.81 -3.71
C ALA A 148 -3.49 -5.90 -5.25
N LEU A 149 -2.26 -5.90 -5.76
CA LEU A 149 -1.95 -5.88 -7.19
C LEU A 149 -1.83 -7.28 -7.81
N LEU A 150 -1.66 -8.33 -7.00
CA LEU A 150 -1.36 -9.70 -7.45
C LEU A 150 -2.40 -10.26 -8.41
N ASN A 151 -3.67 -9.95 -8.19
CA ASN A 151 -4.78 -10.43 -9.01
C ASN A 151 -5.39 -9.33 -9.90
N ALA A 152 -4.79 -8.15 -9.91
CA ALA A 152 -5.27 -7.05 -10.72
C ALA A 152 -4.91 -7.25 -12.21
N THR A 153 -5.79 -6.76 -13.08
CA THR A 153 -5.57 -6.76 -14.53
C THR A 153 -5.60 -5.34 -15.07
N ALA A 154 -4.82 -5.11 -16.10
CA ALA A 154 -4.93 -3.92 -16.93
C ALA A 154 -6.28 -3.93 -17.69
N PRO A 155 -6.72 -2.80 -18.27
CA PRO A 155 -7.95 -2.75 -19.08
C PRO A 155 -7.95 -3.74 -20.27
N SER A 156 -6.77 -4.13 -20.75
CA SER A 156 -6.58 -5.14 -21.80
C SER A 156 -6.85 -6.58 -21.33
N GLY A 157 -7.04 -6.80 -20.01
CA GLY A 157 -7.17 -8.13 -19.41
C GLY A 157 -5.83 -8.83 -19.10
N VAL A 158 -4.70 -8.21 -19.44
CA VAL A 158 -3.37 -8.71 -19.07
C VAL A 158 -3.12 -8.48 -17.57
N PRO A 159 -2.45 -9.41 -16.86
CA PRO A 159 -2.08 -9.18 -15.46
C PRO A 159 -1.30 -7.87 -15.30
N LEU A 160 -1.70 -7.07 -14.32
CA LEU A 160 -1.16 -5.70 -14.12
C LEU A 160 0.36 -5.69 -13.95
N LEU A 161 0.90 -6.71 -13.29
CA LEU A 161 2.32 -6.81 -12.95
C LEU A 161 3.16 -7.56 -13.98
N SER A 162 2.57 -8.09 -15.08
CA SER A 162 3.32 -8.83 -16.11
C SER A 162 4.45 -7.98 -16.70
N GLY A 163 5.68 -8.47 -16.60
CA GLY A 163 6.91 -7.81 -17.05
C GLY A 163 7.29 -6.54 -16.26
N ALA A 164 6.60 -6.24 -15.15
CA ALA A 164 6.91 -5.08 -14.31
C ALA A 164 8.14 -5.33 -13.43
N ARG A 165 8.95 -4.30 -13.21
CA ARG A 165 9.83 -4.30 -12.04
C ARG A 165 9.03 -3.86 -10.83
N VAL A 166 9.05 -4.67 -9.75
CA VAL A 166 8.26 -4.45 -8.54
C VAL A 166 9.05 -4.77 -7.29
N THR A 167 8.64 -4.19 -6.17
CA THR A 167 9.12 -4.56 -4.84
C THR A 167 7.95 -4.63 -3.87
N GLY A 168 8.17 -5.21 -2.73
CA GLY A 168 7.25 -5.36 -1.61
C GLY A 168 7.97 -6.03 -0.46
N PHE A 169 7.29 -6.21 0.66
CA PHE A 169 7.87 -6.79 1.87
C PHE A 169 8.53 -8.13 1.56
N SER A 170 9.83 -8.24 1.87
CA SER A 170 10.62 -9.39 1.48
C SER A 170 10.39 -10.58 2.40
N ARG A 171 10.76 -11.76 1.92
CA ARG A 171 10.74 -12.99 2.73
C ARG A 171 11.67 -12.86 3.94
N GLU A 172 12.85 -12.28 3.75
CA GLU A 172 13.83 -12.06 4.82
C GLU A 172 13.23 -11.19 5.94
N GLU A 173 12.56 -10.09 5.59
CA GLU A 173 11.87 -9.21 6.54
C GLU A 173 10.72 -9.94 7.26
N GLU A 174 9.95 -10.79 6.56
CA GLU A 174 8.86 -11.56 7.17
C GLU A 174 9.38 -12.66 8.12
N ASP A 175 10.51 -13.30 7.76
CA ASP A 175 11.18 -14.30 8.61
C ASP A 175 11.78 -13.63 9.87
N GLU A 176 12.41 -12.46 9.74
CA GLU A 176 12.94 -11.66 10.86
C GLU A 176 11.82 -11.20 11.81
N ALA A 177 10.67 -10.82 11.28
CA ALA A 177 9.48 -10.49 12.07
C ALA A 177 8.82 -11.71 12.73
N GLY A 178 9.25 -12.93 12.37
CA GLY A 178 8.69 -14.18 12.90
C GLY A 178 7.25 -14.46 12.44
N MET A 179 6.81 -13.86 11.33
CA MET A 179 5.42 -13.89 10.89
C MET A 179 5.18 -14.79 9.67
N ALA A 180 6.22 -15.27 9.01
CA ALA A 180 6.12 -16.05 7.77
C ALA A 180 5.18 -17.26 7.85
N ALA A 181 5.15 -17.96 9.00
CA ALA A 181 4.32 -19.17 9.19
C ALA A 181 2.81 -18.88 9.29
N VAL A 182 2.42 -17.63 9.55
CA VAL A 182 1.01 -17.25 9.75
C VAL A 182 0.45 -16.40 8.61
N MET A 183 1.30 -16.02 7.65
CA MET A 183 0.87 -15.33 6.44
C MET A 183 0.19 -16.28 5.46
N PRO A 184 -0.80 -15.83 4.68
CA PRO A 184 -1.54 -16.70 3.76
C PRO A 184 -0.69 -17.17 2.57
N PHE A 185 0.38 -16.46 2.26
CA PHE A 185 1.34 -16.75 1.20
C PHE A 185 2.62 -15.91 1.40
N GLN A 186 3.69 -16.23 0.67
CA GLN A 186 4.92 -15.45 0.63
C GLN A 186 4.80 -14.36 -0.43
N LEU A 187 4.75 -13.08 -0.01
CA LEU A 187 4.53 -11.94 -0.92
C LEU A 187 5.64 -11.82 -1.97
N GLU A 188 6.91 -11.91 -1.56
CA GLU A 188 8.07 -11.89 -2.46
C GLU A 188 7.92 -12.94 -3.57
N THR A 189 7.58 -14.18 -3.20
CA THR A 189 7.39 -15.28 -4.15
C THR A 189 6.26 -15.01 -5.15
N GLU A 190 5.13 -14.47 -4.69
CA GLU A 190 4.02 -14.17 -5.57
C GLU A 190 4.32 -12.97 -6.46
N LEU A 191 4.97 -11.93 -5.97
CA LEU A 191 5.40 -10.79 -6.78
C LEU A 191 6.39 -11.23 -7.86
N GLU A 192 7.39 -12.06 -7.51
CA GLU A 192 8.34 -12.62 -8.48
C GLU A 192 7.61 -13.42 -9.57
N ARG A 193 6.65 -14.26 -9.18
CA ARG A 193 5.89 -15.11 -10.11
C ARG A 193 5.04 -14.27 -11.08
N VAL A 194 4.27 -13.28 -10.56
CA VAL A 194 3.34 -12.51 -11.41
C VAL A 194 4.03 -11.42 -12.22
N SER A 195 5.21 -10.99 -11.81
CA SER A 195 6.04 -10.05 -12.55
C SER A 195 7.01 -10.72 -13.53
N GLU A 196 6.97 -12.07 -13.62
CA GLU A 196 7.82 -12.85 -14.54
C GLU A 196 9.31 -12.64 -14.28
N GLY A 197 9.72 -12.63 -13.00
CA GLY A 197 11.10 -12.41 -12.60
C GLY A 197 11.47 -10.95 -12.37
N GLY A 198 10.49 -10.06 -12.24
CA GLY A 198 10.70 -8.62 -12.08
C GLY A 198 10.79 -8.12 -10.64
N TYR A 199 10.68 -9.01 -9.64
CA TYR A 199 10.83 -8.60 -8.24
C TYR A 199 12.27 -8.15 -7.95
N VAL A 200 12.41 -7.04 -7.25
CA VAL A 200 13.72 -6.53 -6.79
C VAL A 200 13.62 -6.07 -5.35
N LYS A 201 14.69 -6.27 -4.58
CA LYS A 201 14.78 -5.84 -3.19
C LYS A 201 16.04 -5.06 -2.89
N ALA A 202 16.09 -4.44 -1.73
CA ALA A 202 17.28 -3.78 -1.20
C ALA A 202 18.37 -4.82 -0.87
N ASP A 203 19.62 -4.37 -0.78
CA ASP A 203 20.78 -5.23 -0.49
C ASP A 203 20.73 -5.83 0.92
N ARG A 204 19.99 -5.23 1.83
CA ARG A 204 19.78 -5.67 3.21
C ARG A 204 18.34 -5.39 3.64
N SER A 205 17.84 -6.27 4.51
CA SER A 205 16.56 -6.11 5.19
C SER A 205 16.43 -4.72 5.85
N GLY A 206 15.24 -4.13 5.82
CA GLY A 206 14.91 -2.84 6.42
C GLY A 206 15.42 -1.60 5.67
N MET A 207 16.25 -1.75 4.63
CA MET A 207 16.67 -0.59 3.84
C MET A 207 15.57 -0.12 2.89
N GLU A 208 15.54 1.21 2.67
CA GLU A 208 14.65 1.81 1.67
C GLU A 208 14.90 1.22 0.28
N LYS A 209 13.82 0.82 -0.38
CA LYS A 209 13.80 0.47 -1.80
C LYS A 209 12.52 0.95 -2.42
N VAL A 210 12.59 1.89 -3.34
CA VAL A 210 11.47 2.34 -4.16
C VAL A 210 11.74 1.97 -5.61
N VAL A 211 10.72 1.44 -6.27
CA VAL A 211 10.78 1.03 -7.68
C VAL A 211 9.68 1.76 -8.43
N VAL A 212 10.06 2.46 -9.48
CA VAL A 212 9.14 3.06 -10.45
C VAL A 212 9.26 2.28 -11.74
N SER A 213 8.15 1.74 -12.22
CA SER A 213 8.12 0.82 -13.35
C SER A 213 7.02 1.20 -14.33
N TRP A 214 7.27 0.96 -15.60
CA TRP A 214 6.29 1.09 -16.68
C TRP A 214 5.99 -0.30 -17.22
N THR A 215 4.73 -0.66 -17.31
CA THR A 215 4.31 -1.94 -17.86
C THR A 215 3.54 -1.72 -19.15
N ALA A 216 3.49 -2.74 -20.00
CA ALA A 216 2.76 -2.66 -21.26
C ALA A 216 1.24 -2.42 -21.11
N GLY A 217 0.71 -2.68 -19.91
CA GLY A 217 -0.71 -2.51 -19.58
C GLY A 217 -1.06 -1.17 -18.92
N LEU A 218 -0.06 -0.33 -18.62
CA LEU A 218 -0.25 0.93 -17.90
C LEU A 218 0.25 2.12 -18.75
N HIS A 219 -0.57 3.17 -18.83
CA HIS A 219 -0.18 4.45 -19.43
C HIS A 219 0.45 5.40 -18.41
N SER A 220 0.62 4.96 -17.17
CA SER A 220 1.22 5.68 -16.07
C SER A 220 2.11 4.75 -15.23
N PRO A 221 3.09 5.26 -14.48
CA PRO A 221 3.99 4.39 -13.72
C PRO A 221 3.29 3.66 -12.57
N LEU A 222 3.78 2.45 -12.33
CA LEU A 222 3.60 1.70 -11.10
C LEU A 222 4.73 2.07 -10.14
N ILE A 223 4.39 2.45 -8.90
CA ILE A 223 5.34 2.86 -7.86
C ILE A 223 5.22 1.87 -6.71
N THR A 224 6.29 1.15 -6.38
CA THR A 224 6.27 0.20 -5.26
C THR A 224 7.41 0.47 -4.29
N GLY A 225 7.14 0.35 -2.99
CA GLY A 225 8.11 0.44 -1.90
C GLY A 225 8.21 -0.88 -1.14
N GLN A 226 9.42 -1.29 -0.74
CA GLN A 226 9.66 -2.60 -0.15
C GLN A 226 9.08 -2.75 1.26
N ASN A 227 9.20 -1.72 2.10
CA ASN A 227 9.00 -1.79 3.55
C ASN A 227 8.60 -0.42 4.11
N PRO A 228 8.35 -0.28 5.42
CA PRO A 228 8.01 1.00 6.04
C PRO A 228 9.03 2.11 5.77
N ALA A 229 10.34 1.80 5.72
CA ALA A 229 11.37 2.79 5.40
C ALA A 229 11.21 3.39 3.99
N SER A 230 10.53 2.69 3.09
CA SER A 230 10.27 3.13 1.71
C SER A 230 9.04 4.05 1.57
N ALA A 231 8.22 4.17 2.61
CA ALA A 231 6.92 4.84 2.52
C ALA A 231 7.03 6.32 2.11
N ALA A 232 7.96 7.06 2.73
CA ALA A 232 8.22 8.45 2.39
C ALA A 232 8.70 8.61 0.93
N GLY A 233 9.56 7.69 0.47
CA GLY A 233 10.06 7.66 -0.91
C GLY A 233 8.93 7.43 -1.92
N VAL A 234 7.99 6.53 -1.61
CA VAL A 234 6.80 6.30 -2.46
C VAL A 234 5.95 7.56 -2.58
N ALA A 235 5.71 8.28 -1.47
CA ALA A 235 4.94 9.52 -1.50
C ALA A 235 5.59 10.62 -2.36
N ARG A 236 6.93 10.77 -2.26
CA ARG A 236 7.67 11.71 -3.11
C ARG A 236 7.56 11.34 -4.60
N GLU A 237 7.65 10.05 -4.93
CA GLU A 237 7.47 9.58 -6.32
C GLU A 237 6.04 9.82 -6.83
N ILE A 238 5.01 9.67 -5.98
CA ILE A 238 3.63 10.05 -6.34
C ILE A 238 3.58 11.53 -6.71
N LEU A 239 4.09 12.43 -5.86
CA LEU A 239 4.10 13.87 -6.13
C LEU A 239 4.89 14.20 -7.40
N ARG A 240 6.07 13.58 -7.59
CA ARG A 240 6.90 13.78 -8.79
C ARG A 240 6.15 13.41 -10.07
N VAL A 241 5.45 12.27 -10.07
CA VAL A 241 4.65 11.84 -11.23
C VAL A 241 3.45 12.76 -11.48
N LEU A 242 2.88 13.34 -10.41
CA LEU A 242 1.78 14.29 -10.50
C LEU A 242 2.24 15.73 -10.83
N GLY A 243 3.55 15.97 -10.93
CA GLY A 243 4.11 17.31 -11.20
C GLY A 243 3.95 18.29 -10.05
N CYS A 244 4.02 17.82 -8.80
CA CYS A 244 3.80 18.60 -7.58
C CYS A 244 5.02 18.61 -6.64
N ASP A 245 6.24 18.49 -7.18
CA ASP A 245 7.51 18.53 -6.44
C ASP A 245 7.78 19.85 -5.73
#